data_83c915de856863d02d2c9a1c6c0991b9
#
_entry.id   83c915de856863d02d2c9a1c6c0991b9
#
_cell.length_a   1.000
_cell.length_b   1.000
_cell.length_c   1.000
_cell.angle_alpha   90.00
_cell.angle_beta   90.00
_cell.angle_gamma   90.00
#
_symmetry.space_group_name_H-M   'P 1'
#
loop_
_entity.id
_entity.type
_entity.pdbx_description
1 polymer ?
#
loop_
_entity_poly.entity_id
_entity_poly.type
_entity_poly.pdbx_seq_one_letter_code
_entity_poly.pdbx_strand_id
1 'polypeptide(L)'
;MKRKKITAILLAAFMGISAVPTAVWAADSYKETEKTAFAKIIQEIGADYAKSLAQINEDTVKGNAEIKLSLDDGGKAIVGMLTPVDISWLADASVYANVNVNDNTMAESMDVKVNGTKICTVEYYFDTENSEIYMRIPELNEGYIKMNMEQMTETAEAEMEDEGIDSSFTAGMDLADAMDSYFSTLDNLPEADTLTSILTRYSDIIFDNVADGENPGTQSVAAGDVSQELTILEGHVTQKEGIPMFREILDTAKTDEELKGLVESWTAAMNDPEYTYDTFIKAIEEMESNLEGDIDQEDTSGFVLRAWVDGDGEVVGREVLSNDGGEEESLFRYLCTEEGDKRGFSFMVGSGDESFGLEGSGTLSGDVLNGTYTLTVGEEGAALIDVTDYDTKAVEDGIWRGTYTVSGVMTEDESGNSYDPFGGMQLIFTTDGKDANNMEWNISLASGGVSLASVFIAGGNEGTDLEVVDFASLTDVYDFSNDADVEKYSQNVNLDAINANLTSAGMPEGWLDSVMEAASGSGTEEFGIEEDQTDMAGDMLEDETPAA
;
A
#
# COMPACT_ATOMS: atom_id res chain seq x y z
N MET A 1 -8.10 -10.09 29.29
CA MET A 1 -8.10 -10.35 27.85
C MET A 1 -7.79 -9.10 27.01
N LYS A 2 -8.54 -7.97 27.07
CA LYS A 2 -8.24 -6.78 26.25
C LYS A 2 -6.83 -6.18 26.46
N ARG A 3 -6.33 -6.14 27.71
CA ARG A 3 -5.00 -5.58 28.03
C ARG A 3 -3.86 -6.37 27.36
N LYS A 4 -3.88 -7.71 27.47
CA LYS A 4 -2.87 -8.59 26.85
C LYS A 4 -2.82 -8.39 25.33
N LYS A 5 -3.99 -8.26 24.66
CA LYS A 5 -4.05 -8.02 23.20
C LYS A 5 -3.43 -6.69 22.79
N ILE A 6 -3.67 -5.60 23.54
CA ILE A 6 -3.09 -4.26 23.24
C ILE A 6 -1.56 -4.30 23.37
N THR A 7 -1.06 -4.85 24.46
CA THR A 7 0.39 -4.99 24.71
C THR A 7 1.06 -5.82 23.61
N ALA A 8 0.42 -6.94 23.24
CA ALA A 8 0.92 -7.82 22.18
C ALA A 8 0.99 -7.12 20.83
N ILE A 9 -0.06 -6.38 20.45
CA ILE A 9 -0.11 -5.66 19.17
C ILE A 9 0.98 -4.60 19.10
N LEU A 10 1.20 -3.84 20.18
CA LEU A 10 2.23 -2.80 20.20
C LEU A 10 3.66 -3.40 20.15
N LEU A 11 3.91 -4.50 20.89
CA LEU A 11 5.19 -5.20 20.81
C LEU A 11 5.39 -5.84 19.42
N ALA A 12 4.35 -6.46 18.85
CA ALA A 12 4.42 -7.05 17.52
C ALA A 12 4.65 -5.97 16.43
N ALA A 13 3.98 -4.82 16.54
CA ALA A 13 4.18 -3.71 15.61
C ALA A 13 5.62 -3.14 15.72
N PHE A 14 6.12 -2.98 16.93
CA PHE A 14 7.50 -2.54 17.15
C PHE A 14 8.51 -3.56 16.60
N MET A 15 8.31 -4.85 16.85
CA MET A 15 9.18 -5.91 16.32
C MET A 15 9.03 -6.09 14.80
N GLY A 16 7.87 -5.77 14.23
CA GLY A 16 7.63 -5.80 12.78
C GLY A 16 8.49 -4.80 12.01
N ILE A 17 8.74 -3.62 12.58
CA ILE A 17 9.66 -2.61 12.01
C ILE A 17 11.09 -3.18 11.89
N SER A 18 11.44 -4.16 12.72
CA SER A 18 12.76 -4.78 12.78
C SER A 18 12.89 -6.09 12.00
N ALA A 19 11.94 -6.42 11.12
CA ALA A 19 11.96 -7.62 10.29
C ALA A 19 13.02 -7.53 9.17
N VAL A 20 14.24 -7.06 9.49
CA VAL A 20 15.39 -7.02 8.60
C VAL A 20 16.55 -7.73 9.29
N PRO A 21 17.23 -8.69 8.63
CA PRO A 21 18.45 -9.27 9.16
C PRO A 21 19.45 -8.17 9.47
N THR A 22 19.98 -8.17 10.69
CA THR A 22 20.87 -7.09 11.15
C THR A 22 22.20 -7.68 11.57
N ALA A 23 23.27 -7.36 10.86
CA ALA A 23 24.63 -7.70 11.26
C ALA A 23 25.03 -6.95 12.53
N VAL A 24 24.97 -7.62 13.67
CA VAL A 24 25.46 -7.16 14.96
C VAL A 24 26.34 -8.23 15.57
N TRP A 25 27.43 -7.84 16.20
CA TRP A 25 28.15 -8.76 17.07
C TRP A 25 27.23 -9.04 18.27
N ALA A 26 26.61 -10.22 18.30
CA ALA A 26 25.73 -10.61 19.38
C ALA A 26 26.46 -10.48 20.71
N ALA A 27 25.89 -9.70 21.62
CA ALA A 27 26.27 -9.69 23.01
C ALA A 27 25.80 -11.00 23.70
N ASP A 28 26.29 -11.25 24.91
CA ASP A 28 25.88 -12.43 25.69
C ASP A 28 24.43 -12.32 26.24
N SER A 29 23.69 -11.23 25.91
CA SER A 29 22.34 -10.96 26.39
C SER A 29 21.39 -10.48 25.30
N TYR A 30 20.11 -10.79 25.44
CA TYR A 30 19.04 -10.34 24.55
C TYR A 30 19.00 -8.82 24.43
N LYS A 31 18.96 -8.15 25.58
CA LYS A 31 18.83 -6.70 25.66
C LYS A 31 19.91 -5.93 24.90
N GLU A 32 21.17 -6.27 25.12
CA GLU A 32 22.30 -5.61 24.45
C GLU A 32 22.34 -5.89 22.94
N THR A 33 22.03 -7.14 22.56
CA THR A 33 21.98 -7.54 21.15
C THR A 33 20.89 -6.77 20.43
N GLU A 34 19.67 -6.74 20.97
CA GLU A 34 18.56 -6.04 20.34
C GLU A 34 18.71 -4.52 20.34
N LYS A 35 19.20 -3.90 21.41
CA LYS A 35 19.52 -2.46 21.39
C LYS A 35 20.48 -2.11 20.25
N THR A 36 21.50 -2.93 20.04
CA THR A 36 22.47 -2.70 18.97
C THR A 36 21.85 -2.91 17.59
N ALA A 37 21.05 -3.94 17.43
CA ALA A 37 20.34 -4.24 16.19
C ALA A 37 19.36 -3.11 15.81
N PHE A 38 18.53 -2.68 16.76
CA PHE A 38 17.58 -1.58 16.54
C PHE A 38 18.26 -0.25 16.25
N ALA A 39 19.34 0.08 16.95
CA ALA A 39 20.09 1.31 16.67
C ALA A 39 20.59 1.35 15.21
N LYS A 40 20.99 0.20 14.65
CA LYS A 40 21.41 0.10 13.25
C LYS A 40 20.21 0.25 12.29
N ILE A 41 19.10 -0.43 12.56
CA ILE A 41 17.86 -0.29 11.77
C ILE A 41 17.39 1.17 11.74
N ILE A 42 17.38 1.84 12.89
CA ILE A 42 16.98 3.25 12.99
C ILE A 42 17.91 4.14 12.14
N GLN A 43 19.21 3.88 12.14
CA GLN A 43 20.16 4.62 11.30
C GLN A 43 19.91 4.40 9.81
N GLU A 44 19.60 3.17 9.39
CA GLU A 44 19.27 2.82 8.00
C GLU A 44 17.98 3.51 7.57
N ILE A 45 16.91 3.43 8.37
CA ILE A 45 15.65 4.15 8.14
C ILE A 45 15.89 5.66 8.01
N GLY A 46 16.69 6.23 8.90
CA GLY A 46 17.02 7.66 8.85
C GLY A 46 17.79 8.05 7.60
N ALA A 47 18.73 7.22 7.15
CA ALA A 47 19.50 7.47 5.94
C ALA A 47 18.62 7.39 4.67
N ASP A 48 17.75 6.40 4.58
CA ASP A 48 16.83 6.24 3.46
C ASP A 48 15.78 7.35 3.42
N TYR A 49 15.26 7.74 4.57
CA TYR A 49 14.34 8.86 4.70
C TYR A 49 15.01 10.18 4.30
N ALA A 50 16.24 10.44 4.76
CA ALA A 50 17.00 11.64 4.36
C ALA A 50 17.25 11.69 2.84
N LYS A 51 17.50 10.53 2.22
CA LYS A 51 17.64 10.43 0.76
C LYS A 51 16.32 10.77 0.05
N SER A 52 15.20 10.26 0.55
CA SER A 52 13.87 10.56 0.02
C SER A 52 13.52 12.05 0.16
N LEU A 53 13.78 12.65 1.32
CA LEU A 53 13.60 14.09 1.54
C LEU A 53 14.44 14.94 0.59
N ALA A 54 15.69 14.54 0.32
CA ALA A 54 16.55 15.27 -0.61
C ALA A 54 16.00 15.23 -2.04
N GLN A 55 15.33 14.16 -2.44
CA GLN A 55 14.67 14.04 -3.76
C GLN A 55 13.40 14.90 -3.84
N ILE A 56 12.63 14.98 -2.76
CA ILE A 56 11.40 15.78 -2.67
C ILE A 56 11.73 17.29 -2.72
N ASN A 57 12.83 17.70 -2.07
CA ASN A 57 13.26 19.10 -1.99
C ASN A 57 14.03 19.60 -3.23
N GLU A 58 14.02 18.88 -4.34
CA GLU A 58 14.53 19.41 -5.60
C GLU A 58 13.57 20.48 -6.14
N ASP A 59 14.12 21.65 -6.55
CA ASP A 59 13.33 22.82 -7.04
C ASP A 59 12.43 22.49 -8.24
N THR A 60 12.64 21.36 -8.89
CA THR A 60 11.84 20.89 -10.02
C THR A 60 11.72 19.38 -9.99
N VAL A 61 10.49 18.89 -9.84
CA VAL A 61 10.18 17.46 -9.93
C VAL A 61 9.69 17.15 -11.34
N LYS A 62 10.38 16.26 -12.02
CA LYS A 62 9.99 15.74 -13.34
C LYS A 62 9.81 14.24 -13.27
N GLY A 63 8.73 13.76 -13.87
CA GLY A 63 8.45 12.34 -13.89
C GLY A 63 7.62 11.93 -15.09
N ASN A 64 7.59 10.62 -15.31
CA ASN A 64 6.69 10.00 -16.27
C ASN A 64 6.08 8.74 -15.67
N ALA A 65 4.90 8.39 -16.16
CA ALA A 65 4.22 7.14 -15.81
C ALA A 65 3.49 6.59 -17.03
N GLU A 66 3.49 5.28 -17.20
CA GLU A 66 2.66 4.59 -18.18
C GLU A 66 1.80 3.55 -17.47
N ILE A 67 0.51 3.57 -17.77
CA ILE A 67 -0.41 2.50 -17.40
C ILE A 67 -1.00 1.94 -18.69
N LYS A 68 -0.82 0.63 -18.91
CA LYS A 68 -1.34 -0.06 -20.09
C LYS A 68 -2.12 -1.29 -19.69
N LEU A 69 -3.37 -1.34 -20.10
CA LEU A 69 -4.24 -2.51 -20.01
C LEU A 69 -4.17 -3.29 -21.33
N SER A 70 -3.91 -4.59 -21.26
CA SER A 70 -3.91 -5.48 -22.43
C SER A 70 -4.89 -6.62 -22.21
N LEU A 71 -5.58 -7.01 -23.28
CA LEU A 71 -6.54 -8.11 -23.29
C LEU A 71 -6.10 -9.15 -24.33
N ASP A 72 -5.82 -10.37 -23.85
CA ASP A 72 -5.59 -11.52 -24.71
C ASP A 72 -6.92 -12.10 -25.26
N ASP A 73 -6.84 -13.03 -26.21
CA ASP A 73 -8.02 -13.62 -26.82
C ASP A 73 -8.98 -14.26 -25.79
N GLY A 74 -8.44 -14.85 -24.73
CA GLY A 74 -9.23 -15.40 -23.61
C GLY A 74 -9.97 -14.31 -22.83
N GLY A 75 -9.30 -13.21 -22.52
CA GLY A 75 -9.87 -12.05 -21.85
C GLY A 75 -10.94 -11.37 -22.69
N LYS A 76 -10.68 -11.18 -23.99
CA LYS A 76 -11.68 -10.66 -24.94
C LYS A 76 -12.93 -11.52 -25.01
N ALA A 77 -12.76 -12.85 -24.97
CA ALA A 77 -13.90 -13.77 -24.98
C ALA A 77 -14.74 -13.63 -23.69
N ILE A 78 -14.11 -13.49 -22.53
CA ILE A 78 -14.80 -13.30 -21.25
C ILE A 78 -15.53 -11.95 -21.22
N VAL A 79 -14.85 -10.85 -21.56
CA VAL A 79 -15.45 -9.52 -21.58
C VAL A 79 -16.57 -9.44 -22.62
N GLY A 80 -16.39 -10.06 -23.80
CA GLY A 80 -17.43 -10.13 -24.84
C GLY A 80 -18.68 -10.91 -24.43
N MET A 81 -18.62 -11.78 -23.42
CA MET A 81 -19.80 -12.42 -22.83
C MET A 81 -20.55 -11.49 -21.86
N LEU A 82 -19.84 -10.53 -21.27
CA LEU A 82 -20.37 -9.60 -20.25
C LEU A 82 -20.87 -8.29 -20.85
N THR A 83 -20.43 -7.95 -22.05
CA THR A 83 -20.80 -6.70 -22.73
C THR A 83 -21.47 -6.97 -24.06
N PRO A 84 -22.53 -6.20 -24.46
CA PRO A 84 -23.15 -6.32 -25.75
C PRO A 84 -22.33 -5.71 -26.91
N VAL A 85 -21.15 -5.14 -26.57
CA VAL A 85 -20.30 -4.40 -27.51
C VAL A 85 -19.14 -5.27 -27.97
N ASP A 86 -18.88 -5.30 -29.30
CA ASP A 86 -17.72 -6.02 -29.86
C ASP A 86 -16.41 -5.32 -29.50
N ILE A 87 -15.61 -5.98 -28.66
CA ILE A 87 -14.28 -5.53 -28.26
C ILE A 87 -13.15 -6.37 -28.87
N SER A 88 -13.45 -7.23 -29.83
CA SER A 88 -12.46 -8.14 -30.44
C SER A 88 -11.29 -7.39 -31.10
N TRP A 89 -11.51 -6.17 -31.55
CA TRP A 89 -10.52 -5.27 -32.15
C TRP A 89 -9.55 -4.64 -31.13
N LEU A 90 -9.94 -4.56 -29.85
CA LEU A 90 -9.15 -3.94 -28.79
C LEU A 90 -8.09 -4.92 -28.27
N ALA A 91 -6.82 -4.64 -28.49
CA ALA A 91 -5.72 -5.42 -27.93
C ALA A 91 -5.16 -4.78 -26.67
N ASP A 92 -4.94 -3.47 -26.69
CA ASP A 92 -4.46 -2.71 -25.56
C ASP A 92 -5.01 -1.28 -25.56
N ALA A 93 -5.04 -0.69 -24.36
CA ALA A 93 -5.24 0.73 -24.15
C ALA A 93 -4.20 1.23 -23.12
N SER A 94 -3.59 2.37 -23.36
CA SER A 94 -2.63 2.95 -22.41
C SER A 94 -2.78 4.44 -22.27
N VAL A 95 -2.37 4.92 -21.09
CA VAL A 95 -2.16 6.33 -20.79
C VAL A 95 -0.70 6.50 -20.42
N TYR A 96 -0.01 7.38 -21.11
CA TYR A 96 1.35 7.78 -20.81
C TYR A 96 1.35 9.22 -20.33
N ALA A 97 1.65 9.42 -19.07
CA ALA A 97 1.67 10.72 -18.41
C ALA A 97 3.11 11.25 -18.28
N ASN A 98 3.27 12.54 -18.46
CA ASN A 98 4.47 13.29 -18.09
C ASN A 98 4.07 14.40 -17.14
N VAL A 99 4.87 14.61 -16.12
CA VAL A 99 4.64 15.62 -15.08
C VAL A 99 5.91 16.49 -14.96
N ASN A 100 5.69 17.78 -14.83
CA ASN A 100 6.73 18.75 -14.51
C ASN A 100 6.17 19.72 -13.47
N VAL A 101 6.69 19.65 -12.26
CA VAL A 101 6.31 20.53 -11.14
C VAL A 101 7.43 21.50 -10.90
N ASN A 102 7.12 22.79 -10.78
CA ASN A 102 8.07 23.87 -10.53
C ASN A 102 7.40 24.92 -9.64
N ASP A 103 7.95 25.20 -8.47
CA ASP A 103 7.48 26.16 -7.47
C ASP A 103 5.93 26.22 -7.34
N ASN A 104 5.31 27.17 -8.06
CA ASN A 104 3.87 27.45 -8.00
C ASN A 104 3.11 26.97 -9.24
N THR A 105 3.72 26.11 -10.05
CA THR A 105 3.10 25.63 -11.29
C THR A 105 3.34 24.15 -11.49
N MET A 106 2.33 23.46 -12.01
CA MET A 106 2.43 22.09 -12.42
C MET A 106 1.95 21.95 -13.86
N ALA A 107 2.70 21.23 -14.67
CA ALA A 107 2.30 20.83 -16.00
C ALA A 107 2.18 19.31 -16.06
N GLU A 108 1.11 18.82 -16.64
CA GLU A 108 0.88 17.41 -16.89
C GLU A 108 0.42 17.21 -18.34
N SER A 109 0.92 16.17 -18.99
CA SER A 109 0.51 15.77 -20.34
C SER A 109 0.24 14.28 -20.34
N MET A 110 -0.94 13.86 -20.75
CA MET A 110 -1.38 12.47 -20.85
C MET A 110 -1.65 12.10 -22.30
N ASP A 111 -0.84 11.22 -22.87
CA ASP A 111 -1.10 10.59 -24.16
C ASP A 111 -2.00 9.36 -23.98
N VAL A 112 -3.21 9.42 -24.51
CA VAL A 112 -4.13 8.28 -24.58
C VAL A 112 -3.87 7.50 -25.85
N LYS A 113 -3.56 6.20 -25.72
CA LYS A 113 -3.28 5.31 -26.85
C LYS A 113 -4.20 4.10 -26.83
N VAL A 114 -4.56 3.63 -28.01
CA VAL A 114 -5.31 2.39 -28.21
C VAL A 114 -4.61 1.59 -29.31
N ASN A 115 -4.34 0.31 -29.05
CA ASN A 115 -3.59 -0.57 -29.94
C ASN A 115 -2.27 0.09 -30.43
N GLY A 116 -1.58 0.78 -29.51
CA GLY A 116 -0.34 1.52 -29.79
C GLY A 116 -0.52 2.80 -30.62
N THR A 117 -1.74 3.14 -31.06
CA THR A 117 -2.05 4.39 -31.79
C THR A 117 -2.44 5.48 -30.81
N LYS A 118 -1.78 6.63 -30.86
CA LYS A 118 -2.16 7.80 -30.06
C LYS A 118 -3.50 8.35 -30.54
N ILE A 119 -4.46 8.41 -29.64
CA ILE A 119 -5.82 8.91 -29.89
C ILE A 119 -5.90 10.40 -29.65
N CYS A 120 -5.46 10.83 -28.48
CA CYS A 120 -5.41 12.24 -28.08
C CYS A 120 -4.33 12.48 -27.04
N THR A 121 -4.01 13.74 -26.83
CA THR A 121 -3.25 14.24 -25.70
C THR A 121 -4.17 15.09 -24.82
N VAL A 122 -4.16 14.88 -23.53
CA VAL A 122 -4.79 15.77 -22.56
C VAL A 122 -3.68 16.50 -21.82
N GLU A 123 -3.68 17.80 -21.86
CA GLU A 123 -2.70 18.62 -21.18
C GLU A 123 -3.39 19.41 -20.07
N TYR A 124 -2.79 19.39 -18.88
CA TYR A 124 -3.21 20.17 -17.73
C TYR A 124 -2.06 21.08 -17.28
N TYR A 125 -2.41 22.28 -16.90
CA TYR A 125 -1.49 23.24 -16.33
C TYR A 125 -2.17 23.88 -15.13
N PHE A 126 -1.53 23.80 -13.98
CA PHE A 126 -2.04 24.33 -12.72
C PHE A 126 -1.27 25.58 -12.36
N ASP A 127 -1.99 26.67 -12.16
CA ASP A 127 -1.48 27.92 -11.59
C ASP A 127 -1.95 27.98 -10.14
N THR A 128 -1.10 27.51 -9.21
CA THR A 128 -1.45 27.46 -7.79
C THR A 128 -1.53 28.85 -7.16
N GLU A 129 -0.78 29.84 -7.69
CA GLU A 129 -0.83 31.22 -7.20
C GLU A 129 -2.21 31.87 -7.43
N ASN A 130 -2.87 31.53 -8.53
CA ASN A 130 -4.17 32.08 -8.91
C ASN A 130 -5.34 31.10 -8.72
N SER A 131 -5.10 29.88 -8.23
CA SER A 131 -6.10 28.80 -8.12
C SER A 131 -6.81 28.53 -9.46
N GLU A 132 -6.05 28.47 -10.55
CA GLU A 132 -6.57 28.30 -11.91
C GLU A 132 -6.02 27.03 -12.58
N ILE A 133 -6.88 26.33 -13.31
CA ILE A 133 -6.53 25.19 -14.16
C ILE A 133 -6.73 25.57 -15.61
N TYR A 134 -5.72 25.24 -16.43
CA TYR A 134 -5.80 25.33 -17.86
C TYR A 134 -5.72 23.93 -18.45
N MET A 135 -6.72 23.53 -19.22
CA MET A 135 -6.78 22.22 -19.88
C MET A 135 -6.80 22.41 -21.40
N ARG A 136 -6.16 21.50 -22.12
CA ARG A 136 -6.19 21.47 -23.59
C ARG A 136 -6.20 20.02 -24.10
N ILE A 137 -6.97 19.79 -25.15
CA ILE A 137 -6.94 18.56 -25.97
C ILE A 137 -6.76 19.00 -27.42
N PRO A 138 -5.50 19.08 -27.92
CA PRO A 138 -5.21 19.63 -29.26
C PRO A 138 -5.97 18.97 -30.40
N GLU A 139 -6.26 17.66 -30.29
CA GLU A 139 -7.02 16.91 -31.28
C GLU A 139 -8.50 17.31 -31.34
N LEU A 140 -9.02 17.97 -30.28
CA LEU A 140 -10.39 18.51 -30.24
C LEU A 140 -10.42 20.00 -30.55
N ASN A 141 -9.53 20.76 -29.93
CA ASN A 141 -9.44 22.22 -30.04
C ASN A 141 -8.05 22.69 -29.59
N GLU A 142 -7.41 23.53 -30.37
CA GLU A 142 -6.08 24.08 -30.06
C GLU A 142 -6.09 25.06 -28.89
N GLY A 143 -7.24 25.62 -28.52
CA GLY A 143 -7.37 26.59 -27.44
C GLY A 143 -7.47 25.93 -26.05
N TYR A 144 -7.17 26.72 -25.04
CA TYR A 144 -7.17 26.30 -23.65
C TYR A 144 -8.54 26.55 -23.00
N ILE A 145 -9.03 25.58 -22.26
CA ILE A 145 -10.12 25.74 -21.31
C ILE A 145 -9.48 26.24 -20.02
N LYS A 146 -9.99 27.35 -19.49
CA LYS A 146 -9.61 27.89 -18.20
C LYS A 146 -10.75 27.68 -17.21
N MET A 147 -10.45 27.17 -16.04
CA MET A 147 -11.38 26.96 -14.93
C MET A 147 -10.76 27.46 -13.63
N ASN A 148 -11.59 27.94 -12.72
CA ASN A 148 -11.17 28.20 -11.35
C ASN A 148 -11.39 26.95 -10.51
N MET A 149 -10.43 26.58 -9.65
CA MET A 149 -10.47 25.34 -8.87
C MET A 149 -11.66 25.30 -7.91
N GLU A 150 -11.96 26.43 -7.22
CA GLU A 150 -13.10 26.51 -6.31
C GLU A 150 -14.43 26.28 -7.04
N GLN A 151 -14.58 26.83 -8.25
CA GLN A 151 -15.80 26.66 -9.04
C GLN A 151 -15.98 25.24 -9.56
N MET A 152 -14.90 24.52 -9.83
CA MET A 152 -14.98 23.11 -10.21
C MET A 152 -15.55 22.26 -9.10
N THR A 153 -15.12 22.47 -7.86
CA THR A 153 -15.62 21.77 -6.69
C THR A 153 -17.10 22.06 -6.47
N GLU A 154 -17.50 23.34 -6.48
CA GLU A 154 -18.91 23.74 -6.35
C GLU A 154 -19.82 23.13 -7.43
N THR A 155 -19.32 23.06 -8.68
CA THR A 155 -20.10 22.51 -9.81
C THR A 155 -20.22 20.99 -9.68
N ALA A 156 -19.15 20.30 -9.32
CA ALA A 156 -19.16 18.85 -9.12
C ALA A 156 -20.09 18.45 -7.97
N GLU A 157 -20.09 19.18 -6.87
CA GLU A 157 -21.00 18.98 -5.74
C GLU A 157 -22.48 19.17 -6.16
N ALA A 158 -22.77 20.24 -6.90
CA ALA A 158 -24.12 20.51 -7.36
C ALA A 158 -24.66 19.46 -8.34
N GLU A 159 -23.82 18.94 -9.25
CA GLU A 159 -24.20 17.87 -10.19
C GLU A 159 -24.43 16.53 -9.47
N MET A 160 -23.62 16.20 -8.46
CA MET A 160 -23.81 14.99 -7.67
C MET A 160 -25.06 15.03 -6.80
N GLU A 161 -25.39 16.19 -6.20
CA GLU A 161 -26.63 16.39 -5.45
C GLU A 161 -27.86 16.19 -6.38
N ASP A 162 -27.80 16.66 -7.62
CA ASP A 162 -28.90 16.53 -8.60
C ASP A 162 -29.07 15.07 -9.08
N GLU A 163 -27.99 14.29 -9.10
CA GLU A 163 -28.02 12.85 -9.44
C GLU A 163 -28.30 11.95 -8.22
N GLY A 164 -28.42 12.52 -7.01
CA GLY A 164 -28.69 11.76 -5.79
C GLY A 164 -27.50 10.91 -5.30
N ILE A 165 -26.31 11.22 -5.77
CA ILE A 165 -25.05 10.60 -5.32
C ILE A 165 -24.64 11.32 -4.02
N ASP A 166 -24.31 10.53 -3.00
CA ASP A 166 -23.82 11.06 -1.74
C ASP A 166 -22.50 11.82 -1.97
N SER A 167 -22.58 13.16 -1.89
CA SER A 167 -21.44 14.06 -2.12
C SER A 167 -20.38 13.96 -0.99
N SER A 168 -20.62 13.17 0.05
CA SER A 168 -19.66 13.00 1.16
C SER A 168 -18.30 12.46 0.70
N PHE A 169 -18.23 11.82 -0.47
CA PHE A 169 -16.97 11.37 -1.08
C PHE A 169 -16.18 12.53 -1.75
N THR A 170 -16.87 13.58 -2.19
CA THR A 170 -16.26 14.75 -2.85
C THR A 170 -16.27 16.00 -2.01
N ALA A 171 -17.18 16.12 -1.04
CA ALA A 171 -17.29 17.25 -0.11
C ALA A 171 -16.06 17.45 0.81
N GLY A 172 -15.08 16.54 0.74
CA GLY A 172 -13.78 16.67 1.42
C GLY A 172 -12.62 16.94 0.47
N MET A 173 -12.86 17.02 -0.84
CA MET A 173 -11.79 17.26 -1.82
C MET A 173 -12.02 18.62 -2.53
N ASP A 174 -11.81 19.72 -1.81
CA ASP A 174 -11.42 20.94 -2.49
C ASP A 174 -10.04 20.69 -3.12
N LEU A 175 -9.98 20.59 -4.46
CA LEU A 175 -8.76 20.25 -5.16
C LEU A 175 -7.66 21.30 -4.89
N ALA A 176 -8.03 22.57 -4.71
CA ALA A 176 -7.10 23.62 -4.32
C ALA A 176 -6.59 23.39 -2.90
N ASP A 177 -7.48 23.12 -1.93
CA ASP A 177 -7.10 22.80 -0.56
C ASP A 177 -6.29 21.50 -0.49
N ALA A 178 -6.62 20.49 -1.30
CA ALA A 178 -5.86 19.23 -1.37
C ALA A 178 -4.45 19.44 -1.94
N MET A 179 -4.30 20.28 -2.96
CA MET A 179 -2.99 20.62 -3.53
C MET A 179 -2.17 21.48 -2.56
N ASP A 180 -2.77 22.52 -1.97
CA ASP A 180 -2.11 23.34 -0.94
C ASP A 180 -1.71 22.52 0.28
N SER A 181 -2.57 21.59 0.71
CA SER A 181 -2.27 20.64 1.77
C SER A 181 -1.13 19.71 1.40
N TYR A 182 -1.11 19.19 0.17
CA TYR A 182 -0.04 18.33 -0.34
C TYR A 182 1.33 19.06 -0.34
N PHE A 183 1.40 20.26 -0.92
CA PHE A 183 2.64 21.04 -0.94
C PHE A 183 3.05 21.48 0.46
N SER A 184 2.10 21.95 1.27
CA SER A 184 2.35 22.30 2.68
C SER A 184 2.86 21.11 3.49
N THR A 185 2.41 19.90 3.17
CA THR A 185 2.87 18.67 3.82
C THR A 185 4.30 18.37 3.46
N LEU A 186 4.66 18.48 2.18
CA LEU A 186 6.03 18.27 1.72
C LEU A 186 7.00 19.26 2.39
N ASP A 187 6.59 20.52 2.52
CA ASP A 187 7.37 21.56 3.20
C ASP A 187 7.53 21.34 4.72
N ASN A 188 6.59 20.63 5.34
CA ASN A 188 6.54 20.38 6.78
C ASN A 188 6.95 18.97 7.18
N LEU A 189 7.50 18.17 6.26
CA LEU A 189 8.04 16.86 6.60
C LEU A 189 9.17 17.00 7.64
N PRO A 190 9.18 16.16 8.70
CA PRO A 190 10.21 16.25 9.73
C PRO A 190 11.59 15.91 9.15
N GLU A 191 12.63 16.51 9.71
CA GLU A 191 14.00 16.14 9.37
C GLU A 191 14.30 14.69 9.78
N ALA A 192 15.20 14.02 9.07
CA ALA A 192 15.57 12.62 9.33
C ALA A 192 16.10 12.42 10.76
N ASP A 193 16.81 13.41 11.31
CA ASP A 193 17.30 13.39 12.68
C ASP A 193 16.16 13.39 13.71
N THR A 194 15.05 14.07 13.42
CA THR A 194 13.85 14.07 14.26
C THR A 194 13.21 12.69 14.30
N LEU A 195 13.03 12.06 13.13
CA LEU A 195 12.48 10.71 13.03
C LEU A 195 13.34 9.70 13.79
N THR A 196 14.65 9.72 13.60
CA THR A 196 15.58 8.82 14.30
C THR A 196 15.63 9.08 15.80
N SER A 197 15.50 10.34 16.25
CA SER A 197 15.40 10.72 17.66
C SER A 197 14.16 10.12 18.32
N ILE A 198 12.99 10.24 17.66
CA ILE A 198 11.73 9.64 18.13
C ILE A 198 11.89 8.12 18.25
N LEU A 199 12.28 7.44 17.17
CA LEU A 199 12.44 5.99 17.15
C LEU A 199 13.42 5.49 18.23
N THR A 200 14.55 6.18 18.43
CA THR A 200 15.54 5.84 19.46
C THR A 200 14.95 5.98 20.86
N ARG A 201 14.25 7.07 21.13
CA ARG A 201 13.64 7.34 22.44
C ARG A 201 12.67 6.26 22.85
N TYR A 202 11.76 5.88 21.96
CA TYR A 202 10.75 4.87 22.28
C TYR A 202 11.34 3.45 22.32
N SER A 203 12.32 3.14 21.48
CA SER A 203 13.04 1.85 21.55
C SER A 203 13.82 1.71 22.85
N ASP A 204 14.46 2.78 23.34
CA ASP A 204 15.17 2.78 24.61
C ASP A 204 14.24 2.50 25.79
N ILE A 205 13.04 3.11 25.83
CA ILE A 205 12.06 2.84 26.89
C ILE A 205 11.69 1.34 26.89
N ILE A 206 11.45 0.75 25.72
CA ILE A 206 11.11 -0.67 25.61
C ILE A 206 12.25 -1.54 26.12
N PHE A 207 13.44 -1.39 25.57
CA PHE A 207 14.57 -2.25 25.95
C PHE A 207 15.06 -2.01 27.37
N ASP A 208 14.90 -0.83 27.95
CA ASP A 208 15.25 -0.58 29.35
C ASP A 208 14.38 -1.36 30.32
N ASN A 209 13.15 -1.69 29.92
CA ASN A 209 12.20 -2.45 30.72
C ASN A 209 12.18 -3.95 30.40
N VAL A 210 12.95 -4.43 29.41
CA VAL A 210 13.10 -5.86 29.12
C VAL A 210 14.16 -6.45 30.05
N ALA A 211 13.84 -7.55 30.72
CA ALA A 211 14.80 -8.33 31.50
C ALA A 211 15.40 -9.44 30.63
N ASP A 212 16.71 -9.67 30.74
CA ASP A 212 17.35 -10.81 30.09
C ASP A 212 16.82 -12.13 30.70
N GLY A 213 16.42 -13.05 29.84
CA GLY A 213 16.00 -14.40 30.21
C GLY A 213 17.16 -15.39 30.30
N GLU A 214 16.80 -16.65 30.51
CA GLU A 214 17.76 -17.75 30.39
C GLU A 214 18.10 -17.93 28.90
N ASN A 215 19.38 -17.97 28.57
CA ASN A 215 19.84 -18.22 27.20
C ASN A 215 19.73 -19.72 26.89
N PRO A 216 18.78 -20.18 26.05
CA PRO A 216 18.64 -21.59 25.71
C PRO A 216 19.84 -22.18 24.95
N GLY A 217 20.75 -21.32 24.49
CA GLY A 217 21.93 -21.72 23.71
C GLY A 217 21.61 -21.99 22.25
N THR A 218 22.55 -22.66 21.57
CA THR A 218 22.43 -22.95 20.14
C THR A 218 21.51 -24.15 19.92
N GLN A 219 20.55 -24.00 19.01
CA GLN A 219 19.59 -25.04 18.63
C GLN A 219 19.36 -25.04 17.12
N SER A 220 18.92 -26.17 16.60
CA SER A 220 18.47 -26.26 15.20
C SER A 220 17.06 -25.67 15.10
N VAL A 221 16.92 -24.58 14.34
CA VAL A 221 15.67 -23.86 14.12
C VAL A 221 15.35 -23.91 12.63
N ALA A 222 14.07 -24.07 12.28
CA ALA A 222 13.63 -24.17 10.89
C ALA A 222 12.69 -23.02 10.51
N ALA A 223 12.81 -22.57 9.25
CA ALA A 223 11.82 -21.77 8.53
C ALA A 223 11.54 -22.48 7.20
N GLY A 224 10.27 -22.77 6.91
CA GLY A 224 9.92 -23.70 5.84
C GLY A 224 10.60 -25.06 6.05
N ASP A 225 11.26 -25.59 5.02
CA ASP A 225 12.01 -26.84 5.05
C ASP A 225 13.52 -26.67 5.21
N VAL A 226 13.99 -25.46 5.59
CA VAL A 226 15.40 -25.12 5.80
C VAL A 226 15.70 -24.96 7.28
N SER A 227 16.66 -25.73 7.79
CA SER A 227 17.09 -25.70 9.19
C SER A 227 18.49 -25.11 9.32
N GLN A 228 18.68 -24.29 10.36
CA GLN A 228 19.98 -23.69 10.69
C GLN A 228 20.24 -23.77 12.19
N GLU A 229 21.51 -23.95 12.58
CA GLU A 229 21.95 -23.87 13.98
C GLU A 229 22.05 -22.39 14.39
N LEU A 230 21.12 -21.94 15.26
CA LEU A 230 21.02 -20.55 15.70
C LEU A 230 21.15 -20.47 17.21
N THR A 231 21.79 -19.41 17.70
CA THR A 231 21.81 -19.09 19.12
C THR A 231 20.54 -18.33 19.47
N ILE A 232 19.81 -18.84 20.49
CA ILE A 232 18.57 -18.24 20.95
C ILE A 232 18.90 -17.34 22.15
N LEU A 233 18.54 -16.08 22.05
CA LEU A 233 18.57 -15.13 23.16
C LEU A 233 17.13 -14.82 23.56
N GLU A 234 16.85 -14.81 24.86
CA GLU A 234 15.52 -14.52 25.37
C GLU A 234 15.52 -13.28 26.26
N GLY A 235 14.49 -12.46 26.08
CA GLY A 235 14.09 -11.38 26.95
C GLY A 235 12.70 -11.64 27.51
N HIS A 236 12.40 -11.12 28.68
CA HIS A 236 11.11 -11.27 29.34
C HIS A 236 10.53 -9.93 29.73
N VAL A 237 9.24 -9.78 29.53
CA VAL A 237 8.43 -8.66 30.00
C VAL A 237 7.21 -9.20 30.71
N THR A 238 7.23 -9.26 32.03
CA THR A 238 6.05 -9.64 32.83
C THR A 238 5.01 -8.51 32.80
N GLN A 239 3.76 -8.81 33.17
CA GLN A 239 2.73 -7.77 33.32
C GLN A 239 3.15 -6.67 34.30
N LYS A 240 3.90 -7.04 35.33
CA LYS A 240 4.43 -6.11 36.33
C LYS A 240 5.41 -5.11 35.75
N GLU A 241 6.19 -5.49 34.76
CA GLU A 241 7.16 -4.65 34.05
C GLU A 241 6.53 -3.96 32.85
N GLY A 242 5.70 -4.69 32.10
CA GLY A 242 5.07 -4.20 30.87
C GLY A 242 4.08 -3.06 31.10
N ILE A 243 3.22 -3.13 32.13
CA ILE A 243 2.26 -2.06 32.40
C ILE A 243 2.94 -0.72 32.72
N PRO A 244 3.94 -0.64 33.63
CA PRO A 244 4.72 0.58 33.82
C PRO A 244 5.44 1.06 32.55
N MET A 245 6.03 0.15 31.78
CA MET A 245 6.70 0.46 30.50
C MET A 245 5.74 1.14 29.52
N PHE A 246 4.54 0.56 29.30
CA PHE A 246 3.55 1.18 28.43
C PHE A 246 3.08 2.53 28.94
N ARG A 247 2.90 2.66 30.25
CA ARG A 247 2.55 3.96 30.83
C ARG A 247 3.66 4.99 30.59
N GLU A 248 4.92 4.61 30.71
CA GLU A 248 6.06 5.48 30.40
C GLU A 248 6.07 5.90 28.92
N ILE A 249 5.78 4.97 27.98
CA ILE A 249 5.63 5.28 26.55
C ILE A 249 4.51 6.30 26.33
N LEU A 250 3.31 6.05 26.90
CA LEU A 250 2.16 6.93 26.73
C LEU A 250 2.37 8.31 27.39
N ASP A 251 2.94 8.36 28.59
CA ASP A 251 3.29 9.60 29.27
C ASP A 251 4.36 10.41 28.50
N THR A 252 5.32 9.72 27.90
CA THR A 252 6.32 10.34 27.04
C THR A 252 5.66 10.92 25.80
N ALA A 253 4.80 10.16 25.13
CA ALA A 253 4.11 10.58 23.92
C ALA A 253 3.24 11.84 24.10
N LYS A 254 2.62 12.03 25.28
CA LYS A 254 1.85 13.23 25.60
C LYS A 254 2.67 14.51 25.67
N THR A 255 3.96 14.41 25.93
CA THR A 255 4.84 15.55 26.18
C THR A 255 5.98 15.67 25.18
N ASP A 256 6.04 14.78 24.22
CA ASP A 256 7.05 14.73 23.17
C ASP A 256 6.73 15.73 22.05
N GLU A 257 7.41 16.88 22.07
CA GLU A 257 7.20 17.94 21.07
C GLU A 257 7.63 17.51 19.65
N GLU A 258 8.61 16.60 19.51
CA GLU A 258 9.01 16.07 18.21
C GLU A 258 7.94 15.14 17.63
N LEU A 259 7.39 14.23 18.45
CA LEU A 259 6.27 13.38 18.08
C LEU A 259 5.02 14.21 17.77
N LYS A 260 4.76 15.25 18.56
CA LYS A 260 3.66 16.19 18.30
C LYS A 260 3.79 16.82 16.92
N GLY A 261 4.98 17.37 16.59
CA GLY A 261 5.23 17.95 15.28
C GLY A 261 5.02 16.94 14.14
N LEU A 262 5.46 15.70 14.32
CA LEU A 262 5.24 14.62 13.36
C LEU A 262 3.73 14.32 13.15
N VAL A 263 2.97 14.20 14.24
CA VAL A 263 1.52 13.95 14.18
C VAL A 263 0.80 15.13 13.53
N GLU A 264 1.14 16.37 13.87
CA GLU A 264 0.54 17.57 13.29
C GLU A 264 0.84 17.69 11.79
N SER A 265 2.05 17.34 11.35
CA SER A 265 2.41 17.31 9.92
C SER A 265 1.59 16.26 9.16
N TRP A 266 1.45 15.06 9.71
CA TRP A 266 0.66 14.00 9.08
C TRP A 266 -0.84 14.31 9.04
N THR A 267 -1.39 14.86 10.12
CA THR A 267 -2.82 15.21 10.17
C THR A 267 -3.15 16.38 9.23
N ALA A 268 -2.23 17.31 9.08
CA ALA A 268 -2.37 18.38 8.06
C ALA A 268 -2.41 17.79 6.64
N ALA A 269 -1.59 16.75 6.37
CA ALA A 269 -1.58 16.06 5.09
C ALA A 269 -2.89 15.35 4.75
N MET A 270 -3.51 14.73 5.75
CA MET A 270 -4.77 14.00 5.55
C MET A 270 -5.97 14.92 5.37
N ASN A 271 -5.87 16.19 5.78
CA ASN A 271 -6.94 17.19 5.79
C ASN A 271 -8.26 16.66 6.37
N ASP A 272 -8.18 15.74 7.35
CA ASP A 272 -9.34 15.12 8.00
C ASP A 272 -9.50 15.69 9.42
N PRO A 273 -10.59 16.37 9.72
CA PRO A 273 -10.83 16.97 11.05
C PRO A 273 -10.96 15.93 12.18
N GLU A 274 -11.16 14.64 11.85
CA GLU A 274 -11.19 13.56 12.84
C GLU A 274 -9.77 13.14 13.28
N TYR A 275 -8.75 13.38 12.45
CA TYR A 275 -7.36 13.08 12.76
C TYR A 275 -6.62 14.35 13.20
N THR A 276 -6.66 14.68 14.46
CA THR A 276 -5.95 15.82 15.04
C THR A 276 -5.03 15.36 16.19
N TYR A 277 -4.06 16.18 16.56
CA TYR A 277 -3.25 15.91 17.73
C TYR A 277 -4.09 15.72 19.01
N ASP A 278 -5.20 16.47 19.14
CA ASP A 278 -6.14 16.32 20.27
C ASP A 278 -6.84 14.95 20.26
N THR A 279 -7.19 14.41 19.08
CA THR A 279 -7.75 13.04 18.99
C THR A 279 -6.70 11.97 19.25
N PHE A 280 -5.47 12.19 18.84
CA PHE A 280 -4.33 11.34 19.20
C PHE A 280 -4.11 11.30 20.73
N ILE A 281 -4.12 12.44 21.40
CA ILE A 281 -4.00 12.50 22.88
C ILE A 281 -5.18 11.79 23.57
N LYS A 282 -6.42 11.96 23.09
CA LYS A 282 -7.58 11.23 23.62
C LYS A 282 -7.42 9.71 23.47
N ALA A 283 -6.92 9.24 22.34
CA ALA A 283 -6.64 7.82 22.15
C ALA A 283 -5.60 7.30 23.15
N ILE A 284 -4.56 8.08 23.44
CA ILE A 284 -3.58 7.77 24.49
C ILE A 284 -4.25 7.69 25.86
N GLU A 285 -5.07 8.66 26.24
CA GLU A 285 -5.79 8.69 27.51
C GLU A 285 -6.73 7.49 27.67
N GLU A 286 -7.41 7.08 26.60
CA GLU A 286 -8.23 5.85 26.58
C GLU A 286 -7.38 4.59 26.76
N MET A 287 -6.23 4.52 26.11
CA MET A 287 -5.28 3.40 26.31
C MET A 287 -4.80 3.34 27.76
N GLU A 288 -4.43 4.46 28.35
CA GLU A 288 -4.03 4.51 29.77
C GLU A 288 -5.14 4.06 30.71
N SER A 289 -6.37 4.54 30.48
CA SER A 289 -7.55 4.12 31.26
C SER A 289 -7.76 2.59 31.19
N ASN A 290 -7.48 1.98 30.03
CA ASN A 290 -7.53 0.53 29.87
C ASN A 290 -6.39 -0.21 30.60
N LEU A 291 -5.30 0.48 30.95
CA LEU A 291 -4.20 -0.06 31.74
C LEU A 291 -4.41 0.14 33.27
N GLU A 292 -5.44 0.90 33.69
CA GLU A 292 -5.77 1.07 35.10
C GLU A 292 -6.30 -0.23 35.70
N GLY A 293 -5.90 -0.51 36.92
CA GLY A 293 -6.30 -1.67 37.73
C GLY A 293 -5.13 -2.23 38.54
N ASP A 294 -5.45 -3.02 39.55
CA ASP A 294 -4.44 -3.63 40.38
C ASP A 294 -3.59 -4.62 39.56
N ILE A 295 -2.27 -4.45 39.64
CA ILE A 295 -1.30 -5.39 39.08
C ILE A 295 -1.12 -6.49 40.12
N ASP A 296 -1.46 -7.74 39.77
CA ASP A 296 -1.18 -8.86 40.63
C ASP A 296 0.35 -9.07 40.72
N GLN A 297 0.89 -8.91 41.90
CA GLN A 297 2.33 -8.99 42.14
C GLN A 297 2.86 -10.44 42.05
N GLU A 298 1.95 -11.42 42.09
CA GLU A 298 2.27 -12.85 41.98
C GLU A 298 2.04 -13.38 40.54
N ASP A 299 1.44 -12.56 39.64
CA ASP A 299 1.22 -12.92 38.24
C ASP A 299 2.56 -12.85 37.47
N THR A 300 2.99 -14.00 36.99
CA THR A 300 4.18 -14.17 36.15
C THR A 300 3.86 -14.21 34.66
N SER A 301 2.58 -14.03 34.29
CA SER A 301 2.19 -13.94 32.88
C SER A 301 2.82 -12.70 32.22
N GLY A 302 3.05 -12.78 30.92
CA GLY A 302 3.69 -11.70 30.18
C GLY A 302 4.08 -12.11 28.78
N PHE A 303 5.22 -11.63 28.35
CA PHE A 303 5.76 -11.93 27.02
C PHE A 303 7.18 -12.46 27.13
N VAL A 304 7.48 -13.42 26.26
CA VAL A 304 8.85 -13.87 25.99
C VAL A 304 9.22 -13.32 24.60
N LEU A 305 10.35 -12.64 24.55
CA LEU A 305 10.91 -12.07 23.34
C LEU A 305 12.12 -12.91 22.95
N ARG A 306 12.15 -13.45 21.74
CA ARG A 306 13.27 -14.25 21.24
C ARG A 306 13.96 -13.54 20.09
N ALA A 307 15.28 -13.57 20.08
CA ALA A 307 16.11 -13.25 18.94
C ALA A 307 16.90 -14.50 18.54
N TRP A 308 16.90 -14.83 17.26
CA TRP A 308 17.74 -15.87 16.70
C TRP A 308 18.98 -15.24 16.06
N VAL A 309 20.14 -15.68 16.50
CA VAL A 309 21.43 -15.15 16.08
C VAL A 309 22.21 -16.26 15.39
N ASP A 310 22.76 -15.96 14.24
CA ASP A 310 23.56 -16.91 13.46
C ASP A 310 25.02 -17.02 13.94
N GLY A 311 25.84 -17.82 13.21
CA GLY A 311 27.25 -18.02 13.54
C GLY A 311 28.13 -16.79 13.32
N ASP A 312 27.70 -15.82 12.55
CA ASP A 312 28.39 -14.56 12.27
C ASP A 312 27.96 -13.44 13.23
N GLY A 313 26.99 -13.72 14.11
CA GLY A 313 26.47 -12.79 15.10
C GLY A 313 25.37 -11.87 14.55
N GLU A 314 24.73 -12.25 13.46
CA GLU A 314 23.62 -11.50 12.89
C GLU A 314 22.29 -11.97 13.48
N VAL A 315 21.39 -11.03 13.77
CA VAL A 315 20.02 -11.34 14.16
C VAL A 315 19.23 -11.67 12.90
N VAL A 316 18.92 -12.96 12.72
CA VAL A 316 18.24 -13.48 11.52
C VAL A 316 16.76 -13.76 11.75
N GLY A 317 16.29 -13.56 12.98
CA GLY A 317 14.87 -13.71 13.28
C GLY A 317 14.49 -13.23 14.67
N ARG A 318 13.20 -13.01 14.86
CA ARG A 318 12.56 -12.54 16.10
C ARG A 318 11.23 -13.21 16.31
N GLU A 319 10.88 -13.42 17.58
CA GLU A 319 9.59 -13.95 17.97
C GLU A 319 9.08 -13.27 19.23
N VAL A 320 7.79 -13.04 19.27
CA VAL A 320 7.06 -12.59 20.47
C VAL A 320 6.08 -13.69 20.85
N LEU A 321 6.23 -14.23 22.05
CA LEU A 321 5.31 -15.19 22.60
C LEU A 321 4.54 -14.59 23.78
N SER A 322 3.26 -14.87 23.86
CA SER A 322 2.53 -14.69 25.12
C SER A 322 2.87 -15.85 26.05
N ASN A 323 3.03 -15.57 27.34
CA ASN A 323 3.21 -16.59 28.36
C ASN A 323 2.09 -16.44 29.39
N ASP A 324 1.23 -17.44 29.51
CA ASP A 324 0.15 -17.48 30.48
C ASP A 324 0.30 -18.71 31.39
N GLY A 325 1.04 -18.50 32.47
CA GLY A 325 1.26 -19.54 33.46
C GLY A 325 2.16 -20.69 33.02
N GLY A 326 3.00 -20.46 32.00
CA GLY A 326 3.97 -21.42 31.45
C GLY A 326 3.52 -22.07 30.12
N GLU A 327 2.34 -21.71 29.62
CA GLU A 327 1.94 -21.99 28.23
C GLU A 327 2.37 -20.81 27.36
N GLU A 328 3.21 -21.09 26.36
CA GLU A 328 3.70 -20.08 25.39
C GLU A 328 2.91 -20.21 24.09
N GLU A 329 2.45 -19.08 23.56
CA GLU A 329 1.76 -18.99 22.27
C GLU A 329 2.44 -17.91 21.43
N SER A 330 2.85 -18.23 20.20
CA SER A 330 3.49 -17.26 19.30
C SER A 330 2.47 -16.27 18.77
N LEU A 331 2.78 -14.99 18.89
CA LEU A 331 1.95 -13.86 18.43
C LEU A 331 2.57 -13.13 17.24
N PHE A 332 3.87 -13.19 17.14
CA PHE A 332 4.66 -12.66 16.04
C PHE A 332 5.89 -13.53 15.86
N ARG A 333 6.20 -13.85 14.62
CA ARG A 333 7.43 -14.53 14.23
C ARG A 333 7.92 -14.00 12.90
N TYR A 334 9.22 -13.72 12.84
CA TYR A 334 9.96 -13.47 11.63
C TYR A 334 11.27 -14.27 11.71
N LEU A 335 11.55 -15.09 10.72
CA LEU A 335 12.76 -15.91 10.71
C LEU A 335 13.24 -16.17 9.28
N CYS A 336 14.51 -15.90 9.04
CA CYS A 336 15.24 -16.34 7.87
C CYS A 336 16.24 -17.43 8.27
N THR A 337 16.30 -18.51 7.52
CA THR A 337 17.28 -19.61 7.72
C THR A 337 18.04 -19.92 6.45
N GLU A 338 19.28 -20.40 6.62
CA GLU A 338 20.17 -20.73 5.52
C GLU A 338 20.81 -22.10 5.71
N GLU A 339 20.83 -22.92 4.64
CA GLU A 339 21.56 -24.16 4.56
C GLU A 339 22.21 -24.30 3.17
N GLY A 340 23.45 -23.85 3.04
CA GLY A 340 24.13 -23.81 1.74
C GLY A 340 23.50 -22.80 0.79
N ASP A 341 22.93 -23.29 -0.32
CA ASP A 341 22.20 -22.47 -1.29
C ASP A 341 20.69 -22.35 -0.98
N LYS A 342 20.20 -23.04 0.03
CA LYS A 342 18.81 -22.96 0.43
C LYS A 342 18.55 -21.78 1.37
N ARG A 343 17.38 -21.19 1.22
CA ARG A 343 16.86 -20.08 2.03
C ARG A 343 15.46 -20.42 2.52
N GLY A 344 15.27 -20.40 3.83
CA GLY A 344 13.97 -20.56 4.46
C GLY A 344 13.46 -19.22 4.98
N PHE A 345 12.15 -19.04 4.93
CA PHE A 345 11.46 -17.86 5.42
C PHE A 345 10.21 -18.27 6.18
N SER A 346 10.00 -17.63 7.32
CA SER A 346 8.77 -17.75 8.11
C SER A 346 8.40 -16.39 8.67
N PHE A 347 7.18 -15.95 8.38
CA PHE A 347 6.56 -14.76 8.95
C PHE A 347 5.18 -15.13 9.46
N MET A 348 4.82 -14.69 10.66
CA MET A 348 3.50 -14.92 11.24
C MET A 348 3.13 -13.76 12.16
N VAL A 349 1.87 -13.36 12.11
CA VAL A 349 1.25 -12.38 13.02
C VAL A 349 -0.09 -12.92 13.49
N GLY A 350 -0.40 -12.76 14.77
CA GLY A 350 -1.61 -13.28 15.38
C GLY A 350 -1.46 -14.70 15.89
N SER A 351 -2.54 -15.31 16.34
CA SER A 351 -2.59 -16.68 16.85
C SER A 351 -3.91 -17.37 16.52
N GLY A 352 -3.87 -18.69 16.35
CA GLY A 352 -5.04 -19.50 16.03
C GLY A 352 -5.76 -19.01 14.78
N ASP A 353 -7.10 -18.94 14.83
CA ASP A 353 -7.96 -18.54 13.70
C ASP A 353 -7.76 -17.07 13.27
N GLU A 354 -7.17 -16.23 14.13
CA GLU A 354 -6.88 -14.82 13.84
C GLU A 354 -5.43 -14.61 13.34
N SER A 355 -4.72 -15.67 12.93
CA SER A 355 -3.34 -15.58 12.45
C SER A 355 -3.25 -15.33 10.96
N PHE A 356 -2.16 -14.68 10.56
CA PHE A 356 -1.73 -14.49 9.17
C PHE A 356 -0.28 -14.94 9.08
N GLY A 357 0.06 -15.77 8.11
CA GLY A 357 1.39 -16.31 7.96
C GLY A 357 1.85 -16.38 6.50
N LEU A 358 3.16 -16.32 6.32
CA LEU A 358 3.85 -16.60 5.06
C LEU A 358 5.06 -17.45 5.38
N GLU A 359 5.07 -18.69 4.91
CA GLU A 359 6.17 -19.62 5.17
C GLU A 359 6.56 -20.38 3.91
N GLY A 360 7.85 -20.58 3.72
CA GLY A 360 8.34 -21.34 2.56
C GLY A 360 9.85 -21.37 2.47
N SER A 361 10.31 -21.86 1.34
CA SER A 361 11.74 -21.96 1.08
C SER A 361 12.07 -21.74 -0.40
N GLY A 362 13.34 -21.41 -0.65
CA GLY A 362 13.86 -21.21 -1.98
C GLY A 362 15.33 -21.64 -2.11
N THR A 363 15.81 -21.56 -3.32
CA THR A 363 17.22 -21.80 -3.66
C THR A 363 17.83 -20.53 -4.23
N LEU A 364 18.92 -20.07 -3.64
CA LEU A 364 19.70 -18.92 -4.07
C LEU A 364 20.83 -19.42 -5.02
N SER A 365 20.79 -18.97 -6.27
CA SER A 365 21.82 -19.30 -7.27
C SER A 365 22.52 -18.03 -7.73
N GLY A 366 23.72 -17.78 -7.20
CA GLY A 366 24.32 -16.45 -7.28
C GLY A 366 23.48 -15.46 -6.49
N ASP A 367 22.98 -14.42 -7.13
CA ASP A 367 22.12 -13.40 -6.50
C ASP A 367 20.61 -13.62 -6.83
N VAL A 368 20.25 -14.75 -7.46
CA VAL A 368 18.89 -15.06 -7.90
C VAL A 368 18.25 -16.10 -6.99
N LEU A 369 17.16 -15.72 -6.32
CA LEU A 369 16.33 -16.59 -5.48
C LEU A 369 15.11 -17.08 -6.27
N ASN A 370 14.90 -18.41 -6.22
CA ASN A 370 13.69 -19.07 -6.69
C ASN A 370 13.11 -19.91 -5.54
N GLY A 371 11.83 -19.79 -5.27
CA GLY A 371 11.22 -20.47 -4.13
C GLY A 371 9.71 -20.53 -4.19
N THR A 372 9.12 -21.29 -3.27
CA THR A 372 7.66 -21.41 -3.10
C THR A 372 7.31 -21.13 -1.64
N TYR A 373 6.31 -20.30 -1.43
CA TYR A 373 5.82 -19.87 -0.13
C TYR A 373 4.32 -20.09 -0.05
N THR A 374 3.87 -20.46 1.14
CA THR A 374 2.44 -20.63 1.45
C THR A 374 1.98 -19.45 2.30
N LEU A 375 0.97 -18.76 1.82
CA LEU A 375 0.21 -17.79 2.58
C LEU A 375 -0.87 -18.53 3.36
N THR A 376 -0.95 -18.28 4.67
CA THR A 376 -1.98 -18.86 5.56
C THR A 376 -2.82 -17.77 6.18
N VAL A 377 -4.11 -18.03 6.35
CA VAL A 377 -5.05 -17.20 7.11
C VAL A 377 -5.75 -18.13 8.12
N GLY A 378 -5.56 -17.88 9.40
CA GLY A 378 -5.88 -18.86 10.42
C GLY A 378 -4.99 -20.11 10.30
N GLU A 379 -5.59 -21.27 10.48
CA GLU A 379 -4.89 -22.57 10.37
C GLU A 379 -4.88 -23.14 8.95
N GLU A 380 -5.49 -22.46 7.97
CA GLU A 380 -5.66 -22.95 6.61
C GLU A 380 -4.74 -22.24 5.62
N GLY A 381 -4.24 -22.98 4.64
CA GLY A 381 -3.51 -22.40 3.50
C GLY A 381 -4.47 -21.64 2.60
N ALA A 382 -4.17 -20.35 2.36
CA ALA A 382 -4.99 -19.48 1.52
C ALA A 382 -4.47 -19.40 0.07
N ALA A 383 -3.13 -19.28 -0.11
CA ALA A 383 -2.52 -19.18 -1.43
C ALA A 383 -1.09 -19.74 -1.46
N LEU A 384 -0.66 -20.16 -2.64
CA LEU A 384 0.75 -20.42 -2.95
C LEU A 384 1.32 -19.22 -3.69
N ILE A 385 2.55 -18.84 -3.34
CA ILE A 385 3.31 -17.78 -3.98
C ILE A 385 4.60 -18.42 -4.50
N ASP A 386 4.67 -18.63 -5.81
CA ASP A 386 5.91 -19.05 -6.48
C ASP A 386 6.71 -17.81 -6.86
N VAL A 387 7.92 -17.71 -6.35
CA VAL A 387 8.89 -16.63 -6.62
C VAL A 387 9.93 -17.16 -7.58
N THR A 388 10.12 -16.47 -8.70
CA THR A 388 11.13 -16.81 -9.70
C THR A 388 11.93 -15.59 -10.12
N ASP A 389 13.21 -15.81 -10.38
CA ASP A 389 14.15 -14.79 -10.85
C ASP A 389 14.24 -13.55 -9.94
N TYR A 390 14.03 -13.72 -8.62
CA TYR A 390 14.14 -12.64 -7.65
C TYR A 390 15.61 -12.28 -7.41
N ASP A 391 15.99 -11.07 -7.83
CA ASP A 391 17.35 -10.56 -7.71
C ASP A 391 17.55 -9.93 -6.32
N THR A 392 18.13 -10.70 -5.39
CA THR A 392 18.35 -10.29 -4.01
C THR A 392 19.31 -9.10 -3.89
N LYS A 393 20.29 -9.02 -4.80
CA LYS A 393 21.27 -7.93 -4.80
C LYS A 393 20.69 -6.63 -5.34
N ALA A 394 19.86 -6.70 -6.37
CA ALA A 394 19.19 -5.51 -6.90
C ALA A 394 18.30 -4.85 -5.84
N VAL A 395 17.66 -5.66 -4.99
CA VAL A 395 16.81 -5.16 -3.88
C VAL A 395 17.60 -4.41 -2.83
N GLU A 396 18.86 -4.76 -2.55
CA GLU A 396 19.74 -3.99 -1.66
C GLU A 396 19.97 -2.56 -2.18
N ASP A 397 19.90 -2.38 -3.50
CA ASP A 397 20.00 -1.08 -4.16
C ASP A 397 18.62 -0.42 -4.38
N GLY A 398 17.54 -0.96 -3.81
CA GLY A 398 16.16 -0.48 -3.96
C GLY A 398 15.51 -0.83 -5.31
N ILE A 399 16.10 -1.76 -6.08
CA ILE A 399 15.65 -2.17 -7.40
C ILE A 399 14.91 -3.50 -7.29
N TRP A 400 13.64 -3.52 -7.64
CA TRP A 400 12.82 -4.73 -7.58
C TRP A 400 12.84 -5.46 -8.93
N ARG A 401 13.29 -6.74 -8.91
CA ARG A 401 13.28 -7.63 -10.07
C ARG A 401 12.86 -9.02 -9.65
N GLY A 402 11.93 -9.60 -10.39
CA GLY A 402 11.44 -10.95 -10.14
C GLY A 402 10.01 -11.16 -10.60
N THR A 403 9.57 -12.40 -10.54
CA THR A 403 8.19 -12.79 -10.84
C THR A 403 7.58 -13.52 -9.66
N TYR A 404 6.38 -13.14 -9.30
CA TYR A 404 5.59 -13.72 -8.21
C TYR A 404 4.29 -14.24 -8.78
N THR A 405 4.09 -15.55 -8.72
CA THR A 405 2.84 -16.18 -9.17
C THR A 405 2.01 -16.60 -7.98
N VAL A 406 0.86 -15.99 -7.81
CA VAL A 406 -0.10 -16.32 -6.75
C VAL A 406 -1.16 -17.25 -7.31
N SER A 407 -1.35 -18.39 -6.67
CA SER A 407 -2.35 -19.42 -7.03
C SER A 407 -3.05 -19.95 -5.78
N GLY A 408 -4.23 -20.58 -5.95
CA GLY A 408 -4.97 -21.16 -4.83
C GLY A 408 -4.28 -22.41 -4.29
N VAL A 409 -4.36 -22.59 -2.97
CA VAL A 409 -4.04 -23.86 -2.33
C VAL A 409 -5.22 -24.81 -2.52
N MET A 410 -4.95 -26.06 -2.92
CA MET A 410 -5.99 -27.09 -2.99
C MET A 410 -6.52 -27.38 -1.60
N THR A 411 -7.79 -27.08 -1.38
CA THR A 411 -8.50 -27.33 -0.12
C THR A 411 -9.51 -28.47 -0.26
N GLU A 412 -9.94 -29.07 0.85
CA GLU A 412 -11.00 -30.08 0.87
C GLU A 412 -12.29 -29.47 1.46
N ASP A 413 -13.42 -29.68 0.79
CA ASP A 413 -14.72 -29.31 1.33
C ASP A 413 -15.15 -30.27 2.46
N GLU A 414 -16.23 -29.92 3.17
CA GLU A 414 -16.79 -30.77 4.24
C GLU A 414 -17.17 -32.19 3.78
N SER A 415 -17.27 -32.42 2.47
CA SER A 415 -17.56 -33.69 1.84
C SER A 415 -16.31 -34.47 1.43
N GLY A 416 -15.10 -33.89 1.63
CA GLY A 416 -13.80 -34.47 1.28
C GLY A 416 -13.48 -34.35 -0.22
N ASN A 417 -14.11 -33.41 -0.94
CA ASN A 417 -13.75 -33.14 -2.33
C ASN A 417 -12.69 -32.03 -2.35
N SER A 418 -11.58 -32.26 -3.04
CA SER A 418 -10.57 -31.24 -3.27
C SER A 418 -11.04 -30.22 -4.31
N TYR A 419 -10.90 -28.96 -4.02
CA TYR A 419 -11.16 -27.87 -4.94
C TYR A 419 -10.07 -26.80 -4.84
N ASP A 420 -9.88 -26.05 -5.92
CA ASP A 420 -9.04 -24.86 -5.97
C ASP A 420 -9.93 -23.63 -5.74
N PRO A 421 -9.74 -22.86 -4.65
CA PRO A 421 -10.56 -21.68 -4.36
C PRO A 421 -10.43 -20.58 -5.43
N PHE A 422 -9.37 -20.57 -6.21
CA PHE A 422 -9.16 -19.61 -7.31
C PHE A 422 -9.66 -20.15 -8.66
N GLY A 423 -10.19 -21.39 -8.70
CA GLY A 423 -10.73 -21.98 -9.92
C GLY A 423 -9.71 -22.14 -11.04
N GLY A 424 -8.45 -22.35 -10.73
CA GLY A 424 -7.33 -22.44 -11.69
C GLY A 424 -6.84 -21.08 -12.19
N MET A 425 -7.31 -19.97 -11.61
CA MET A 425 -6.78 -18.64 -11.89
C MET A 425 -5.48 -18.40 -11.14
N GLN A 426 -4.61 -17.63 -11.77
CA GLN A 426 -3.33 -17.20 -11.22
C GLN A 426 -3.20 -15.69 -11.41
N LEU A 427 -2.65 -15.02 -10.41
CA LEU A 427 -2.24 -13.63 -10.48
C LEU A 427 -0.71 -13.59 -10.53
N ILE A 428 -0.15 -13.01 -11.59
CA ILE A 428 1.28 -13.00 -11.86
C ILE A 428 1.74 -11.54 -11.80
N PHE A 429 2.65 -11.27 -10.88
CA PHE A 429 3.32 -9.97 -10.74
C PHE A 429 4.77 -10.13 -11.24
N THR A 430 5.14 -9.38 -12.24
CA THR A 430 6.53 -9.28 -12.70
C THR A 430 7.03 -7.88 -12.48
N THR A 431 8.19 -7.75 -11.84
CA THR A 431 8.87 -6.47 -11.63
C THR A 431 10.19 -6.49 -12.37
N ASP A 432 10.50 -5.41 -13.09
CA ASP A 432 11.76 -5.23 -13.82
C ASP A 432 12.25 -3.78 -13.70
N GLY A 433 12.68 -3.40 -12.50
CA GLY A 433 13.25 -2.09 -12.23
C GLY A 433 14.60 -1.91 -12.92
N LYS A 434 14.82 -0.77 -13.60
CA LYS A 434 16.11 -0.41 -14.18
C LYS A 434 17.05 0.14 -13.13
N ASP A 435 16.54 0.97 -12.26
CA ASP A 435 17.18 1.57 -11.09
C ASP A 435 16.12 1.89 -10.04
N ALA A 436 16.49 2.46 -8.90
CA ALA A 436 15.57 2.76 -7.81
C ALA A 436 14.47 3.78 -8.17
N ASN A 437 14.68 4.58 -9.22
CA ASN A 437 13.77 5.64 -9.66
C ASN A 437 12.96 5.25 -10.91
N ASN A 438 13.27 4.12 -11.54
CA ASN A 438 12.62 3.66 -12.77
C ASN A 438 12.14 2.23 -12.60
N MET A 439 10.86 2.09 -12.32
CA MET A 439 10.19 0.83 -12.03
C MET A 439 9.27 0.41 -13.16
N GLU A 440 9.28 -0.89 -13.48
CA GLU A 440 8.34 -1.51 -14.41
C GLU A 440 7.63 -2.68 -13.71
N TRP A 441 6.32 -2.68 -13.73
CA TRP A 441 5.48 -3.73 -13.16
C TRP A 441 4.53 -4.26 -14.21
N ASN A 442 4.38 -5.57 -14.29
CA ASN A 442 3.38 -6.22 -15.12
C ASN A 442 2.54 -7.16 -14.23
N ILE A 443 1.27 -6.87 -14.13
CA ILE A 443 0.30 -7.64 -13.34
C ILE A 443 -0.60 -8.38 -14.34
N SER A 444 -0.53 -9.71 -14.36
CA SER A 444 -1.27 -10.54 -15.31
C SER A 444 -2.23 -11.48 -14.61
N LEU A 445 -3.43 -11.57 -15.10
CA LEU A 445 -4.40 -12.61 -14.75
C LEU A 445 -4.28 -13.74 -15.77
N ALA A 446 -4.06 -14.96 -15.31
CA ALA A 446 -3.96 -16.14 -16.15
C ALA A 446 -4.89 -17.26 -15.68
N SER A 447 -5.26 -18.17 -16.56
CA SER A 447 -6.00 -19.38 -16.24
C SER A 447 -5.45 -20.55 -17.05
N GLY A 448 -5.10 -21.65 -16.39
CA GLY A 448 -4.53 -22.81 -17.04
C GLY A 448 -3.21 -22.52 -17.79
N GLY A 449 -2.46 -21.52 -17.37
CA GLY A 449 -1.20 -21.09 -17.98
C GLY A 449 -1.38 -20.19 -19.23
N VAL A 450 -2.61 -19.73 -19.50
CA VAL A 450 -2.92 -18.79 -20.58
C VAL A 450 -3.25 -17.44 -19.97
N SER A 451 -2.55 -16.38 -20.38
CA SER A 451 -2.88 -15.02 -19.98
C SER A 451 -4.26 -14.63 -20.48
N LEU A 452 -5.03 -13.93 -19.67
CA LEU A 452 -6.35 -13.39 -19.98
C LEU A 452 -6.28 -11.87 -20.16
N ALA A 453 -5.62 -11.22 -19.20
CA ALA A 453 -5.45 -9.77 -19.19
C ALA A 453 -4.16 -9.41 -18.44
N SER A 454 -3.60 -8.27 -18.78
CA SER A 454 -2.48 -7.71 -18.02
C SER A 454 -2.58 -6.20 -17.88
N VAL A 455 -2.08 -5.71 -16.76
CA VAL A 455 -1.86 -4.28 -16.49
C VAL A 455 -0.35 -4.07 -16.39
N PHE A 456 0.19 -3.30 -17.30
CA PHE A 456 1.58 -2.83 -17.23
C PHE A 456 1.58 -1.43 -16.62
N ILE A 457 2.48 -1.22 -15.65
CA ILE A 457 2.70 0.05 -14.97
C ILE A 457 4.20 0.32 -15.03
N ALA A 458 4.57 1.45 -15.61
CA ALA A 458 5.94 1.93 -15.54
C ALA A 458 5.95 3.35 -14.98
N GLY A 459 6.98 3.70 -14.24
CA GLY A 459 7.15 5.04 -13.71
C GLY A 459 8.63 5.36 -13.51
N GLY A 460 8.94 6.63 -13.66
CA GLY A 460 10.30 7.09 -13.47
C GLY A 460 10.38 8.61 -13.40
N ASN A 461 11.53 9.08 -12.93
CA ASN A 461 11.87 10.50 -12.88
C ASN A 461 12.88 10.90 -13.97
N GLU A 462 12.90 10.16 -15.09
CA GLU A 462 13.60 10.62 -16.30
C GLU A 462 12.95 11.92 -16.78
N GLY A 463 13.79 12.92 -17.12
CA GLY A 463 13.31 14.24 -17.50
C GLY A 463 12.32 14.19 -18.67
N THR A 464 11.22 14.90 -18.53
CA THR A 464 10.25 15.13 -19.59
C THR A 464 10.59 16.41 -20.35
N ASP A 465 10.24 16.46 -21.64
CA ASP A 465 10.33 17.67 -22.46
C ASP A 465 9.13 18.63 -22.22
N LEU A 466 8.21 18.25 -21.33
CA LEU A 466 7.05 19.05 -20.97
C LEU A 466 7.50 20.35 -20.28
N GLU A 467 7.22 21.49 -20.91
CA GLU A 467 7.54 22.80 -20.36
C GLU A 467 6.31 23.37 -19.62
N VAL A 468 6.56 24.03 -18.50
CA VAL A 468 5.54 24.85 -17.84
C VAL A 468 5.24 26.06 -18.69
N VAL A 469 3.97 26.35 -18.93
CA VAL A 469 3.53 27.45 -19.77
C VAL A 469 3.56 28.79 -19.01
N ASP A 470 3.84 29.87 -19.69
CA ASP A 470 3.59 31.23 -19.17
C ASP A 470 2.11 31.58 -19.40
N PHE A 471 1.30 31.44 -18.33
CA PHE A 471 -0.15 31.69 -18.40
C PHE A 471 -0.53 33.05 -18.95
N ALA A 472 0.28 34.09 -18.69
CA ALA A 472 0.04 35.43 -19.20
C ALA A 472 0.23 35.56 -20.73
N SER A 473 0.94 34.61 -21.33
CA SER A 473 1.21 34.58 -22.76
C SER A 473 0.26 33.71 -23.56
N LEU A 474 -0.63 32.93 -22.88
CA LEU A 474 -1.57 32.06 -23.57
C LEU A 474 -2.55 32.84 -24.44
N THR A 475 -2.79 32.33 -25.63
CA THR A 475 -3.80 32.83 -26.56
C THR A 475 -4.90 31.82 -26.74
N ASP A 476 -6.08 32.25 -27.19
CA ASP A 476 -7.24 31.37 -27.38
C ASP A 476 -7.64 30.62 -26.10
N VAL A 477 -7.76 31.37 -24.99
CA VAL A 477 -8.23 30.89 -23.71
C VAL A 477 -9.74 31.11 -23.63
N TYR A 478 -10.46 30.05 -23.26
CA TYR A 478 -11.90 30.01 -23.04
C TYR A 478 -12.18 29.86 -21.55
N ASP A 479 -12.73 30.89 -20.94
CA ASP A 479 -13.08 30.87 -19.52
C ASP A 479 -14.42 30.15 -19.32
N PHE A 480 -14.39 28.97 -18.73
CA PHE A 480 -15.60 28.16 -18.54
C PHE A 480 -16.51 28.65 -17.40
N SER A 481 -16.14 29.70 -16.68
CA SER A 481 -17.09 30.45 -15.87
C SER A 481 -18.02 31.35 -16.71
N ASN A 482 -17.77 31.46 -18.03
CA ASN A 482 -18.51 32.34 -18.95
C ASN A 482 -19.22 31.50 -20.04
N ASP A 483 -20.54 31.46 -19.99
CA ASP A 483 -21.38 30.71 -20.95
C ASP A 483 -21.06 31.03 -22.43
N ALA A 484 -20.68 32.28 -22.75
CA ALA A 484 -20.34 32.67 -24.13
C ALA A 484 -19.02 32.05 -24.60
N ASP A 485 -18.06 31.82 -23.70
CA ASP A 485 -16.81 31.14 -24.02
C ASP A 485 -17.04 29.63 -24.12
N VAL A 486 -17.88 29.05 -23.26
CA VAL A 486 -18.31 27.64 -23.36
C VAL A 486 -18.99 27.37 -24.70
N GLU A 487 -19.94 28.24 -25.12
CA GLU A 487 -20.61 28.11 -26.42
C GLU A 487 -19.59 28.25 -27.57
N LYS A 488 -18.69 29.20 -27.49
CA LYS A 488 -17.65 29.43 -28.52
C LYS A 488 -16.67 28.26 -28.60
N TYR A 489 -16.25 27.69 -27.48
CA TYR A 489 -15.40 26.50 -27.45
C TYR A 489 -16.11 25.32 -28.11
N SER A 490 -17.36 25.03 -27.71
CA SER A 490 -18.17 23.92 -28.22
C SER A 490 -18.39 24.01 -29.74
N GLN A 491 -18.56 25.21 -30.29
CA GLN A 491 -18.69 25.42 -31.74
C GLN A 491 -17.39 25.17 -32.52
N ASN A 492 -16.23 25.18 -31.86
CA ASN A 492 -14.92 24.96 -32.46
C ASN A 492 -14.36 23.55 -32.17
N VAL A 493 -15.08 22.70 -31.44
CA VAL A 493 -14.69 21.30 -31.22
C VAL A 493 -14.76 20.52 -32.53
N ASN A 494 -13.68 19.82 -32.86
CA ASN A 494 -13.59 18.97 -34.03
C ASN A 494 -13.21 17.54 -33.64
N LEU A 495 -14.12 16.61 -33.81
CA LEU A 495 -13.95 15.18 -33.51
C LEU A 495 -13.25 14.41 -34.64
N ASP A 496 -13.01 15.02 -35.81
CA ASP A 496 -12.50 14.31 -36.98
C ASP A 496 -11.12 13.67 -36.74
N ALA A 497 -10.24 14.36 -36.01
CA ALA A 497 -8.91 13.86 -35.69
C ALA A 497 -8.98 12.63 -34.76
N ILE A 498 -9.77 12.69 -33.69
CA ILE A 498 -9.96 11.58 -32.76
C ILE A 498 -10.59 10.38 -33.48
N ASN A 499 -11.63 10.60 -34.29
CA ASN A 499 -12.28 9.53 -35.06
C ASN A 499 -11.32 8.87 -36.06
N ALA A 500 -10.47 9.66 -36.74
CA ALA A 500 -9.45 9.14 -37.62
C ALA A 500 -8.40 8.30 -36.87
N ASN A 501 -7.98 8.76 -35.70
CA ASN A 501 -7.03 8.05 -34.83
C ASN A 501 -7.62 6.72 -34.32
N LEU A 502 -8.86 6.73 -33.82
CA LEU A 502 -9.57 5.52 -33.40
C LEU A 502 -9.75 4.50 -34.55
N THR A 503 -10.11 4.99 -35.74
CA THR A 503 -10.19 4.14 -36.93
C THR A 503 -8.82 3.54 -37.27
N SER A 504 -7.76 4.32 -37.16
CA SER A 504 -6.38 3.87 -37.38
C SER A 504 -5.94 2.85 -36.32
N ALA A 505 -6.47 2.94 -35.12
CA ALA A 505 -6.28 1.97 -34.02
C ALA A 505 -7.05 0.66 -34.27
N GLY A 506 -7.88 0.58 -35.30
CA GLY A 506 -8.65 -0.63 -35.67
C GLY A 506 -10.09 -0.63 -35.17
N MET A 507 -10.58 0.49 -34.63
CA MET A 507 -11.97 0.59 -34.19
C MET A 507 -12.93 0.42 -35.37
N PRO A 508 -13.93 -0.49 -35.29
CA PRO A 508 -14.94 -0.66 -36.35
C PRO A 508 -15.81 0.57 -36.54
N GLU A 509 -16.25 0.81 -37.76
CA GLU A 509 -17.20 1.88 -38.09
C GLU A 509 -18.51 1.69 -37.30
N GLY A 510 -19.01 2.74 -36.66
CA GLY A 510 -20.25 2.72 -35.86
C GLY A 510 -20.10 2.08 -34.47
N TRP A 511 -18.89 1.73 -34.04
CA TRP A 511 -18.65 1.15 -32.70
C TRP A 511 -19.00 2.12 -31.57
N LEU A 512 -18.65 3.40 -31.66
CA LEU A 512 -19.03 4.42 -30.70
C LEU A 512 -20.54 4.58 -30.59
N ASP A 513 -21.26 4.54 -31.72
CA ASP A 513 -22.72 4.62 -31.69
C ASP A 513 -23.33 3.42 -30.95
N SER A 514 -22.73 2.23 -31.10
CA SER A 514 -23.17 1.02 -30.41
C SER A 514 -22.90 1.11 -28.88
N VAL A 515 -21.79 1.72 -28.48
CA VAL A 515 -21.47 1.97 -27.05
C VAL A 515 -22.47 2.96 -26.46
N MET A 516 -22.71 4.07 -27.14
CA MET A 516 -23.67 5.09 -26.69
C MET A 516 -25.10 4.54 -26.61
N GLU A 517 -25.51 3.69 -27.55
CA GLU A 517 -26.79 3.02 -27.51
C GLU A 517 -26.90 2.04 -26.33
N ALA A 518 -25.85 1.25 -26.09
CA ALA A 518 -25.78 0.34 -24.95
C ALA A 518 -25.81 1.10 -23.60
N ALA A 519 -25.07 2.21 -23.48
CA ALA A 519 -25.06 3.05 -22.30
C ALA A 519 -26.42 3.73 -22.04
N SER A 520 -27.08 4.22 -23.10
CA SER A 520 -28.40 4.85 -23.00
C SER A 520 -29.52 3.84 -22.75
N GLY A 521 -29.37 2.58 -23.17
CA GLY A 521 -30.33 1.51 -22.94
C GLY A 521 -30.26 0.88 -21.55
N SER A 522 -29.14 1.03 -20.82
CA SER A 522 -28.99 0.49 -19.46
C SER A 522 -29.62 1.34 -18.36
N GLY A 523 -30.17 2.51 -18.70
CA GLY A 523 -30.72 3.47 -17.73
C GLY A 523 -32.16 3.18 -17.23
N THR A 524 -32.83 2.07 -17.59
CA THR A 524 -34.22 1.79 -17.17
C THR A 524 -34.58 0.33 -16.91
N GLU A 525 -33.60 -0.57 -16.77
CA GLU A 525 -33.93 -1.85 -16.13
C GLU A 525 -33.34 -1.81 -14.71
N GLU A 526 -34.22 -1.48 -13.72
CA GLU A 526 -34.00 -1.86 -12.33
C GLU A 526 -33.47 -3.31 -12.35
N PHE A 527 -32.23 -3.50 -11.89
CA PHE A 527 -31.78 -4.81 -11.45
C PHE A 527 -32.73 -5.19 -10.31
N GLY A 528 -33.79 -5.91 -10.64
CA GLY A 528 -34.67 -6.56 -9.70
C GLY A 528 -33.86 -7.59 -8.94
N ILE A 529 -33.16 -7.15 -7.91
CA ILE A 529 -32.80 -7.98 -6.79
C ILE A 529 -34.15 -8.26 -6.11
N GLU A 530 -34.73 -9.42 -6.41
CA GLU A 530 -35.87 -9.92 -5.66
C GLU A 530 -35.49 -9.86 -4.18
N GLU A 531 -36.25 -9.09 -3.41
CA GLU A 531 -36.16 -8.94 -1.94
C GLU A 531 -36.47 -10.24 -1.17
N ASP A 532 -36.15 -11.39 -1.69
CA ASP A 532 -36.48 -12.69 -1.10
C ASP A 532 -35.30 -13.35 -0.35
N GLN A 533 -34.23 -12.61 -0.03
CA GLN A 533 -33.13 -13.10 0.81
C GLN A 533 -32.88 -12.33 2.12
N THR A 534 -33.76 -11.40 2.50
CA THR A 534 -33.64 -10.71 3.80
C THR A 534 -34.29 -11.43 4.96
N ASP A 535 -34.92 -12.59 4.74
CA ASP A 535 -35.59 -13.34 5.83
C ASP A 535 -34.68 -14.41 6.50
N MET A 536 -33.41 -14.55 6.10
CA MET A 536 -32.49 -15.50 6.78
C MET A 536 -31.52 -14.85 7.78
N ALA A 537 -31.48 -13.53 7.90
CA ALA A 537 -30.66 -12.85 8.89
C ALA A 537 -31.41 -12.46 10.18
N GLY A 538 -32.73 -12.67 10.24
CA GLY A 538 -33.60 -12.32 11.38
C GLY A 538 -33.73 -13.39 12.47
N ASP A 539 -33.29 -14.62 12.23
CA ASP A 539 -33.62 -15.75 13.13
C ASP A 539 -32.44 -16.25 13.99
N MET A 540 -31.33 -15.51 14.04
CA MET A 540 -30.17 -15.85 14.88
C MET A 540 -29.90 -14.90 16.06
N LEU A 541 -30.79 -13.98 16.38
CA LEU A 541 -30.60 -13.03 17.50
C LEU A 541 -31.72 -12.99 18.55
N GLU A 542 -32.59 -13.99 18.62
CA GLU A 542 -33.53 -14.14 19.76
C GLU A 542 -33.41 -15.57 20.33
N ASP A 543 -32.53 -15.78 21.25
CA ASP A 543 -32.78 -16.54 22.49
C ASP A 543 -31.48 -16.78 23.28
N GLU A 544 -31.19 -15.93 24.25
CA GLU A 544 -30.55 -16.29 25.53
C GLU A 544 -30.66 -15.14 26.53
N THR A 545 -31.81 -15.06 27.18
CA THR A 545 -31.94 -14.44 28.50
C THR A 545 -31.69 -15.51 29.57
N PRO A 546 -30.70 -15.36 30.45
CA PRO A 546 -30.57 -16.26 31.59
C PRO A 546 -31.60 -15.90 32.67
N ALA A 547 -32.41 -16.84 33.03
CA ALA A 547 -33.30 -16.77 34.17
C ALA A 547 -32.54 -16.97 35.50
N ALA A 548 -32.80 -16.01 36.44
CA ALA A 548 -32.63 -16.02 37.89
C ALA A 548 -31.23 -16.28 38.47
#